data_6a73ebd4d129c95250bc289480dbbc61
#
_entry.id   6a73ebd4d129c95250bc289480dbbc61
#
_cell.length_a   1.000
_cell.length_b   1.000
_cell.length_c   1.000
_cell.angle_alpha   90.00
_cell.angle_beta   90.00
_cell.angle_gamma   90.00
#
_symmetry.space_group_name_H-M   'P 1'
#
loop_
_entity.id
_entity.type
_entity.pdbx_description
1 polymer ?
#
loop_
_entity_poly.entity_id
_entity_poly.type
_entity_poly.pdbx_seq_one_letter_code
_entity_poly.pdbx_strand_id
1 'polypeptide(L)'
;YKRQIVCSGGDGTLDEVVTGVMEKKSSIPIGYIPAGSTNDFANSLFMPKSMTDAASMIMEEKLYHCDIGRFNNQSFTYIAAFGLFTDVAYQTDQDLKNILGHVAYLLEGVKRLFDIKSYHMRIESEELTVEDDFIFGMITNSRSVGGFKNLTGKNVDMNDGLFEVTMITRPKNPLELQEIMTAMLTAEDNTDLIHSFKSARVTITSEEPVPWTLDGEYGGSHTQIEIENCHEALNLYLKSTKNEETRSIGISPLINKKEK
;
A
#
# COMPACT_ATOMS: atom_id res chain seq x y z
N TYR A 1 -11.94 -15.42 29.69
CA TYR A 1 -11.03 -14.27 29.57
C TYR A 1 -10.93 -13.89 28.09
N LYS A 2 -11.39 -12.68 27.74
CA LYS A 2 -11.10 -12.09 26.42
C LYS A 2 -9.61 -11.73 26.41
N ARG A 3 -8.86 -12.28 25.46
CA ARG A 3 -7.45 -11.91 25.22
C ARG A 3 -7.40 -10.92 24.08
N GLN A 4 -6.64 -9.87 24.24
CA GLN A 4 -6.36 -8.86 23.21
C GLN A 4 -4.92 -8.40 23.33
N ILE A 5 -4.35 -7.90 22.27
CA ILE A 5 -3.05 -7.24 22.24
C ILE A 5 -3.31 -5.75 22.07
N VAL A 6 -2.69 -4.91 22.88
CA VAL A 6 -2.70 -3.46 22.66
C VAL A 6 -1.30 -3.04 22.22
N CYS A 7 -1.21 -2.47 21.03
CA CYS A 7 0.00 -1.97 20.41
C CYS A 7 -0.02 -0.44 20.42
N SER A 8 1.04 0.20 20.92
CA SER A 8 1.21 1.66 20.85
C SER A 8 2.56 1.97 20.24
N GLY A 9 2.56 2.65 19.10
CA GLY A 9 3.76 2.98 18.35
C GLY A 9 3.46 3.50 16.95
N GLY A 10 4.47 3.55 16.10
CA GLY A 10 4.35 3.84 14.67
C GLY A 10 4.05 2.59 13.84
N ASP A 11 4.07 2.74 12.50
CA ASP A 11 3.78 1.67 11.55
C ASP A 11 4.72 0.47 11.73
N GLY A 12 6.03 0.67 11.97
CA GLY A 12 6.98 -0.42 12.22
C GLY A 12 6.67 -1.22 13.49
N THR A 13 6.24 -0.56 14.60
CA THR A 13 5.82 -1.29 15.83
C THR A 13 4.56 -2.11 15.58
N LEU A 14 3.62 -1.60 14.77
CA LEU A 14 2.44 -2.34 14.37
C LEU A 14 2.82 -3.54 13.52
N ASP A 15 3.72 -3.36 12.55
CA ASP A 15 4.18 -4.42 11.66
C ASP A 15 4.79 -5.61 12.43
N GLU A 16 5.65 -5.34 13.42
CA GLU A 16 6.20 -6.39 14.29
C GLU A 16 5.11 -7.20 15.01
N VAL A 17 4.06 -6.51 15.51
CA VAL A 17 2.93 -7.17 16.18
C VAL A 17 2.10 -7.98 15.21
N VAL A 18 1.81 -7.43 14.02
CA VAL A 18 1.06 -8.11 12.96
C VAL A 18 1.82 -9.34 12.49
N THR A 19 3.11 -9.22 12.21
CA THR A 19 3.98 -10.34 11.84
C THR A 19 3.90 -11.48 12.87
N GLY A 20 4.00 -11.15 14.16
CA GLY A 20 3.86 -12.16 15.23
C GLY A 20 2.49 -12.83 15.27
N VAL A 21 1.40 -12.09 15.00
CA VAL A 21 0.04 -12.62 14.93
C VAL A 21 -0.13 -13.54 13.71
N MET A 22 0.39 -13.11 12.55
CA MET A 22 0.32 -13.87 11.30
C MET A 22 1.12 -15.18 11.38
N GLU A 23 2.36 -15.14 11.89
CA GLU A 23 3.18 -16.33 12.09
C GLU A 23 2.53 -17.38 13.03
N LYS A 24 1.84 -16.93 14.05
CA LYS A 24 1.14 -17.80 15.01
C LYS A 24 -0.26 -18.20 14.53
N LYS A 25 -0.71 -17.69 13.37
CA LYS A 25 -2.09 -17.87 12.87
C LYS A 25 -3.12 -17.58 13.96
N SER A 26 -2.90 -16.48 14.68
CA SER A 26 -3.69 -16.10 15.85
C SER A 26 -4.85 -15.21 15.42
N SER A 27 -6.03 -15.46 15.97
CA SER A 27 -7.21 -14.60 15.80
C SER A 27 -7.38 -13.59 16.93
N ILE A 28 -6.34 -13.35 17.74
CA ILE A 28 -6.39 -12.39 18.85
C ILE A 28 -6.55 -10.97 18.29
N PRO A 29 -7.58 -10.22 18.74
CA PRO A 29 -7.76 -8.85 18.27
C PRO A 29 -6.64 -7.93 18.72
N ILE A 30 -6.27 -6.99 17.86
CA ILE A 30 -5.30 -5.92 18.13
C ILE A 30 -6.05 -4.61 18.35
N GLY A 31 -5.74 -3.94 19.45
CA GLY A 31 -6.03 -2.53 19.65
C GLY A 31 -4.81 -1.71 19.29
N TYR A 32 -4.90 -0.83 18.31
CA TYR A 32 -3.78 0.00 17.87
C TYR A 32 -3.94 1.45 18.33
N ILE A 33 -2.90 1.98 18.98
CA ILE A 33 -2.78 3.39 19.40
C ILE A 33 -1.65 4.00 18.59
N PRO A 34 -1.95 4.75 17.50
CA PRO A 34 -0.94 5.34 16.63
C PRO A 34 -0.17 6.43 17.38
N ALA A 35 1.16 6.26 17.49
CA ALA A 35 2.06 7.17 18.18
C ALA A 35 3.34 7.48 17.37
N GLY A 36 3.40 7.08 16.11
CA GLY A 36 4.48 7.38 15.17
C GLY A 36 4.28 8.74 14.47
N SER A 37 5.24 9.08 13.61
CA SER A 37 5.21 10.34 12.85
C SER A 37 4.21 10.31 11.70
N THR A 38 4.14 9.22 10.94
CA THR A 38 3.34 9.09 9.71
C THR A 38 2.03 8.36 9.96
N ASN A 39 2.10 7.15 10.55
CA ASN A 39 0.97 6.29 10.86
C ASN A 39 0.05 6.04 9.65
N ASP A 40 0.64 5.60 8.51
CA ASP A 40 -0.06 5.40 7.25
C ASP A 40 -1.20 4.38 7.37
N PHE A 41 -0.96 3.28 8.09
CA PHE A 41 -1.97 2.28 8.35
C PHE A 41 -3.17 2.85 9.13
N ALA A 42 -2.91 3.60 10.22
CA ALA A 42 -3.97 4.23 11.00
C ALA A 42 -4.74 5.30 10.21
N ASN A 43 -4.02 6.09 9.39
CA ASN A 43 -4.62 7.09 8.51
C ASN A 43 -5.55 6.45 7.48
N SER A 44 -5.19 5.30 6.94
CA SER A 44 -5.98 4.55 5.96
C SER A 44 -7.29 4.01 6.54
N LEU A 45 -7.27 3.67 7.83
CA LEU A 45 -8.44 3.19 8.57
C LEU A 45 -9.20 4.32 9.30
N PHE A 46 -8.84 5.60 9.07
CA PHE A 46 -9.44 6.76 9.74
C PHE A 46 -9.42 6.69 11.26
N MET A 47 -8.39 6.07 11.82
CA MET A 47 -8.23 5.99 13.26
C MET A 47 -8.01 7.37 13.88
N PRO A 48 -8.45 7.58 15.14
CA PRO A 48 -8.24 8.83 15.84
C PRO A 48 -6.74 9.17 15.97
N LYS A 49 -6.38 10.42 15.73
CA LYS A 49 -4.99 10.90 15.91
C LYS A 49 -4.62 11.09 17.39
N SER A 50 -5.61 11.33 18.25
CA SER A 50 -5.41 11.42 19.70
C SER A 50 -5.26 10.01 20.28
N MET A 51 -4.18 9.77 21.01
CA MET A 51 -3.95 8.48 21.69
C MET A 51 -5.07 8.14 22.68
N THR A 52 -5.65 9.14 23.35
CA THR A 52 -6.77 8.94 24.28
C THR A 52 -8.02 8.49 23.54
N ASP A 53 -8.31 9.09 22.39
CA ASP A 53 -9.48 8.71 21.59
C ASP A 53 -9.29 7.33 20.94
N ALA A 54 -8.08 7.01 20.52
CA ALA A 54 -7.72 5.67 20.02
C ALA A 54 -7.88 4.60 21.13
N ALA A 55 -7.42 4.89 22.34
CA ALA A 55 -7.63 4.00 23.49
C ALA A 55 -9.13 3.83 23.82
N SER A 56 -9.91 4.91 23.76
CA SER A 56 -11.37 4.86 23.97
C SER A 56 -12.06 4.01 22.89
N MET A 57 -11.63 4.13 21.63
CA MET A 57 -12.11 3.31 20.52
C MET A 57 -11.88 1.80 20.76
N ILE A 58 -10.72 1.43 21.27
CA ILE A 58 -10.39 0.03 21.60
C ILE A 58 -11.37 -0.51 22.68
N MET A 59 -11.75 0.33 23.65
CA MET A 59 -12.68 -0.05 24.71
C MET A 59 -14.11 -0.26 24.24
N GLU A 60 -14.48 0.21 23.02
CA GLU A 60 -15.79 -0.09 22.41
C GLU A 60 -15.87 -1.54 21.92
N GLU A 61 -14.74 -2.25 21.79
CA GLU A 61 -14.63 -3.66 21.40
C GLU A 61 -15.30 -3.99 20.04
N LYS A 62 -15.39 -3.04 19.12
CA LYS A 62 -15.94 -3.27 17.78
C LYS A 62 -14.84 -3.83 16.88
N LEU A 63 -15.06 -5.02 16.36
CA LEU A 63 -14.11 -5.69 15.48
C LEU A 63 -14.24 -5.22 14.03
N TYR A 64 -13.10 -5.04 13.41
CA TYR A 64 -12.91 -4.86 11.98
C TYR A 64 -11.94 -5.94 11.50
N HIS A 65 -12.28 -6.59 10.40
CA HIS A 65 -11.41 -7.58 9.75
C HIS A 65 -10.62 -6.88 8.66
N CYS A 66 -9.31 -6.93 8.74
CA CYS A 66 -8.40 -6.26 7.81
C CYS A 66 -7.60 -7.29 7.01
N ASP A 67 -7.41 -7.00 5.75
CA ASP A 67 -6.53 -7.76 4.88
C ASP A 67 -5.07 -7.50 5.21
N ILE A 68 -4.23 -8.54 5.06
CA ILE A 68 -2.79 -8.45 5.25
C ILE A 68 -2.09 -9.01 4.02
N GLY A 69 -1.03 -8.36 3.59
CA GLY A 69 -0.21 -8.84 2.50
C GLY A 69 0.74 -9.94 2.92
N ARG A 70 0.89 -10.95 2.05
CA ARG A 70 1.94 -11.96 2.14
C ARG A 70 2.87 -11.82 0.94
N PHE A 71 4.13 -11.58 1.18
CA PHE A 71 5.20 -11.50 0.21
C PHE A 71 6.12 -12.71 0.41
N ASN A 72 6.01 -13.73 -0.44
CA ASN A 72 6.64 -15.02 -0.22
C ASN A 72 6.30 -15.57 1.18
N ASN A 73 7.29 -15.59 2.09
CA ASN A 73 7.14 -16.07 3.47
C ASN A 73 7.04 -14.93 4.51
N GLN A 74 7.02 -13.68 4.09
CA GLN A 74 6.95 -12.50 4.96
C GLN A 74 5.57 -11.87 4.88
N SER A 75 5.12 -11.21 5.94
CA SER A 75 3.90 -10.40 5.93
C SER A 75 4.26 -8.94 5.74
N PHE A 76 3.33 -8.15 5.19
CA PHE A 76 3.39 -6.70 5.20
C PHE A 76 1.98 -6.14 5.46
N THR A 77 1.92 -4.99 6.13
CA THR A 77 0.65 -4.41 6.57
C THR A 77 0.03 -3.49 5.54
N TYR A 78 0.83 -2.71 4.80
CA TYR A 78 0.27 -1.69 3.91
C TYR A 78 1.00 -1.53 2.58
N ILE A 79 2.30 -1.88 2.44
CA ILE A 79 3.03 -1.71 1.18
C ILE A 79 4.16 -2.71 0.98
N ALA A 80 4.24 -3.27 -0.23
CA ALA A 80 5.43 -3.87 -0.81
C ALA A 80 5.84 -3.05 -2.05
N ALA A 81 7.11 -2.61 -2.14
CA ALA A 81 7.57 -1.76 -3.23
C ALA A 81 9.01 -2.04 -3.65
N PHE A 82 9.34 -1.70 -4.90
CA PHE A 82 10.69 -1.74 -5.44
C PHE A 82 11.00 -0.54 -6.33
N GLY A 83 12.28 -0.30 -6.60
CA GLY A 83 12.77 0.66 -7.58
C GLY A 83 12.89 2.08 -7.03
N LEU A 84 12.58 3.07 -7.85
CA LEU A 84 12.65 4.48 -7.47
C LEU A 84 11.90 4.71 -6.15
N PHE A 85 12.48 5.49 -5.25
CA PHE A 85 11.94 5.80 -3.93
C PHE A 85 12.16 4.73 -2.85
N THR A 86 12.66 3.52 -3.17
CA THR A 86 12.93 2.49 -2.16
C THR A 86 14.38 2.48 -1.67
N ASP A 87 15.31 3.06 -2.43
CA ASP A 87 16.74 3.16 -2.07
C ASP A 87 17.03 4.27 -1.04
N VAL A 88 16.05 5.12 -0.77
CA VAL A 88 16.18 6.17 0.26
C VAL A 88 15.70 5.57 1.58
N ALA A 89 16.63 5.35 2.51
CA ALA A 89 16.28 4.97 3.87
C ALA A 89 15.30 6.01 4.43
N TYR A 90 14.04 5.60 4.63
CA TYR A 90 12.92 6.42 5.06
C TYR A 90 13.18 6.96 6.47
N GLN A 91 13.79 8.12 6.57
CA GLN A 91 14.08 8.71 7.89
C GLN A 91 13.15 9.86 8.26
N THR A 92 12.50 10.54 7.31
CA THR A 92 11.57 11.65 7.66
C THR A 92 10.60 12.02 6.54
N ASP A 93 9.41 12.62 6.88
CA ASP A 93 8.47 13.28 5.94
C ASP A 93 9.14 14.33 5.01
N GLN A 94 10.30 14.84 5.43
CA GLN A 94 11.09 15.79 4.67
C GLN A 94 11.79 15.13 3.48
N ASP A 95 12.16 13.86 3.61
CA ASP A 95 12.86 13.11 2.56
C ASP A 95 11.92 12.78 1.40
N LEU A 96 10.65 12.50 1.67
CA LEU A 96 9.63 12.29 0.63
C LEU A 96 9.30 13.56 -0.15
N LYS A 97 9.24 14.74 0.52
CA LYS A 97 9.13 16.04 -0.16
C LYS A 97 10.38 16.34 -1.00
N ASN A 98 11.54 15.91 -0.52
CA ASN A 98 12.79 15.99 -1.26
C ASN A 98 12.82 15.03 -2.45
N ILE A 99 12.19 13.85 -2.35
CA ILE A 99 12.07 12.88 -3.44
C ILE A 99 11.21 13.42 -4.58
N LEU A 100 10.05 14.03 -4.28
CA LEU A 100 9.27 14.75 -5.29
C LEU A 100 10.04 15.96 -5.85
N GLY A 101 10.83 16.64 -5.00
CA GLY A 101 11.78 17.66 -5.42
C GLY A 101 12.91 17.09 -6.27
N HIS A 102 13.43 15.88 -5.98
CA HIS A 102 14.42 15.18 -6.80
C HIS A 102 13.86 14.71 -8.13
N VAL A 103 12.61 14.27 -8.17
CA VAL A 103 11.92 13.95 -9.44
C VAL A 103 11.70 15.22 -10.26
N ALA A 104 11.35 16.35 -9.63
CA ALA A 104 11.34 17.66 -10.31
C ALA A 104 12.76 18.08 -10.77
N TYR A 105 13.81 17.73 -10.01
CA TYR A 105 15.21 17.95 -10.39
C TYR A 105 15.69 17.02 -11.51
N LEU A 106 15.12 15.81 -11.61
CA LEU A 106 15.33 14.92 -12.76
C LEU A 106 14.77 15.51 -14.06
N LEU A 107 13.72 16.33 -13.99
CA LEU A 107 13.18 17.07 -15.14
C LEU A 107 14.14 18.15 -15.68
N GLU A 108 14.96 18.77 -14.82
CA GLU A 108 15.98 19.72 -15.27
C GLU A 108 17.21 19.04 -15.88
N GLY A 109 17.40 17.74 -15.64
CA GLY A 109 18.56 16.98 -16.08
C GLY A 109 18.28 15.87 -17.07
N VAL A 110 17.87 16.17 -18.33
CA VAL A 110 17.72 15.19 -19.44
C VAL A 110 18.90 14.19 -19.53
N LYS A 111 20.06 14.53 -18.97
CA LYS A 111 21.25 13.65 -18.92
C LYS A 111 21.14 12.48 -17.95
N ARG A 112 20.19 12.52 -16.97
CA ARG A 112 20.04 11.49 -15.94
C ARG A 112 18.90 10.48 -16.19
N LEU A 113 18.15 10.64 -17.28
CA LEU A 113 17.11 9.68 -17.66
C LEU A 113 17.69 8.26 -17.85
N PHE A 114 18.91 8.19 -18.37
CA PHE A 114 19.62 6.93 -18.62
C PHE A 114 20.24 6.32 -17.35
N ASP A 115 20.33 7.08 -16.25
CA ASP A 115 20.86 6.62 -14.97
C ASP A 115 19.77 5.98 -14.08
N ILE A 116 18.49 6.07 -14.49
CA ILE A 116 17.40 5.42 -13.75
C ILE A 116 17.53 3.90 -13.90
N LYS A 117 17.77 3.22 -12.79
CA LYS A 117 17.81 1.76 -12.77
C LYS A 117 16.42 1.21 -13.10
N SER A 118 16.36 0.32 -14.06
CA SER A 118 15.16 -0.43 -14.40
C SER A 118 15.43 -1.92 -14.25
N TYR A 119 14.37 -2.68 -14.05
CA TYR A 119 14.40 -4.13 -13.92
C TYR A 119 13.49 -4.72 -14.97
N HIS A 120 14.01 -5.64 -15.79
CA HIS A 120 13.20 -6.41 -16.72
C HIS A 120 12.43 -7.45 -15.94
N MET A 121 11.08 -7.34 -15.96
CA MET A 121 10.21 -8.18 -15.16
C MET A 121 8.96 -8.58 -15.92
N ARG A 122 8.51 -9.80 -15.63
CA ARG A 122 7.20 -10.31 -16.01
C ARG A 122 6.29 -10.31 -14.78
N ILE A 123 5.16 -9.65 -14.90
CA ILE A 123 4.13 -9.50 -13.87
C ILE A 123 2.89 -10.22 -14.34
N GLU A 124 2.38 -11.15 -13.52
CA GLU A 124 1.23 -11.98 -13.83
C GLU A 124 0.19 -11.89 -12.71
N SER A 125 -1.04 -11.61 -13.09
CA SER A 125 -2.23 -11.63 -12.22
C SER A 125 -3.43 -12.20 -12.99
N GLU A 126 -4.58 -12.28 -12.35
CA GLU A 126 -5.82 -12.65 -13.05
C GLU A 126 -6.26 -11.56 -14.04
N GLU A 127 -5.94 -10.29 -13.77
CA GLU A 127 -6.38 -9.13 -14.54
C GLU A 127 -5.42 -8.75 -15.65
N LEU A 128 -4.11 -8.97 -15.43
CA LEU A 128 -3.07 -8.47 -16.32
C LEU A 128 -1.86 -9.40 -16.35
N THR A 129 -1.33 -9.59 -17.55
CA THR A 129 0.03 -10.10 -17.75
C THR A 129 0.81 -9.09 -18.57
N VAL A 130 1.92 -8.61 -18.01
CA VAL A 130 2.79 -7.63 -18.67
C VAL A 130 4.25 -7.98 -18.45
N GLU A 131 5.07 -7.72 -19.48
CA GLU A 131 6.52 -7.92 -19.44
C GLU A 131 7.19 -6.69 -20.04
N ASP A 132 7.95 -5.97 -19.24
CA ASP A 132 8.61 -4.72 -19.64
C ASP A 132 9.77 -4.40 -18.67
N ASP A 133 10.46 -3.30 -18.94
CA ASP A 133 11.43 -2.68 -18.04
C ASP A 133 10.74 -1.74 -17.08
N PHE A 134 10.72 -2.05 -15.79
CA PHE A 134 10.07 -1.24 -14.76
C PHE A 134 11.09 -0.47 -13.94
N ILE A 135 10.78 0.80 -13.63
CA ILE A 135 11.60 1.65 -12.77
C ILE A 135 11.06 1.73 -11.35
N PHE A 136 9.78 1.44 -11.16
CA PHE A 136 9.08 1.47 -9.89
C PHE A 136 7.89 0.53 -9.90
N GLY A 137 7.60 -0.05 -8.75
CA GLY A 137 6.36 -0.76 -8.51
C GLY A 137 5.98 -0.76 -7.06
N MET A 138 4.68 -0.70 -6.80
CA MET A 138 4.10 -0.84 -5.47
C MET A 138 2.85 -1.70 -5.51
N ILE A 139 2.70 -2.53 -4.50
CA ILE A 139 1.51 -3.32 -4.20
C ILE A 139 1.07 -2.88 -2.81
N THR A 140 -0.13 -2.31 -2.72
CA THR A 140 -0.59 -1.65 -1.49
C THR A 140 -1.94 -2.17 -1.04
N ASN A 141 -2.11 -2.21 0.28
CA ASN A 141 -3.40 -2.32 0.97
C ASN A 141 -3.56 -1.09 1.87
N SER A 142 -3.52 0.11 1.26
CA SER A 142 -3.48 1.36 2.01
C SER A 142 -3.96 2.54 1.17
N ARG A 143 -4.64 3.48 1.82
CA ARG A 143 -5.06 4.76 1.22
C ARG A 143 -3.98 5.84 1.30
N SER A 144 -2.90 5.56 2.03
CA SER A 144 -1.80 6.48 2.28
C SER A 144 -0.49 5.70 2.31
N VAL A 145 0.53 6.23 1.64
CA VAL A 145 1.89 5.72 1.65
C VAL A 145 2.83 6.90 1.82
N GLY A 146 3.68 6.86 2.86
CA GLY A 146 4.60 7.95 3.17
C GLY A 146 3.91 9.29 3.40
N GLY A 147 2.66 9.30 3.92
CA GLY A 147 1.84 10.49 4.10
C GLY A 147 1.11 10.98 2.83
N PHE A 148 1.33 10.37 1.66
CA PHE A 148 0.66 10.72 0.42
C PHE A 148 -0.61 9.88 0.20
N LYS A 149 -1.76 10.56 0.02
CA LYS A 149 -3.07 9.93 -0.08
C LYS A 149 -3.51 9.53 -1.50
N ASN A 150 -2.83 9.97 -2.52
CA ASN A 150 -3.28 9.82 -3.91
C ASN A 150 -2.41 8.89 -4.76
N LEU A 151 -1.35 8.31 -4.19
CA LEU A 151 -0.45 7.41 -4.92
C LEU A 151 -0.97 5.98 -5.03
N THR A 152 -1.86 5.57 -4.14
CA THR A 152 -2.31 4.18 -3.99
C THR A 152 -3.56 3.84 -4.80
N GLY A 153 -4.05 4.76 -5.64
CA GLY A 153 -5.26 4.54 -6.43
C GLY A 153 -6.55 5.08 -5.81
N LYS A 154 -7.64 4.93 -6.55
CA LYS A 154 -8.99 5.37 -6.15
C LYS A 154 -9.75 4.22 -5.50
N ASN A 155 -10.58 4.51 -4.47
CA ASN A 155 -11.47 3.53 -3.85
C ASN A 155 -10.76 2.34 -3.18
N VAL A 156 -9.68 2.61 -2.44
CA VAL A 156 -9.00 1.61 -1.62
C VAL A 156 -9.94 1.12 -0.51
N ASP A 157 -10.10 -0.20 -0.38
CA ASP A 157 -10.83 -0.85 0.70
C ASP A 157 -9.91 -1.92 1.32
N MET A 158 -9.60 -1.80 2.60
CA MET A 158 -8.61 -2.63 3.28
C MET A 158 -9.19 -3.99 3.73
N ASN A 159 -10.36 -4.36 3.23
CA ASN A 159 -10.99 -5.66 3.47
C ASN A 159 -11.82 -6.17 2.29
N ASP A 160 -11.46 -5.80 1.06
CA ASP A 160 -12.11 -6.31 -0.17
C ASP A 160 -11.40 -7.53 -0.78
N GLY A 161 -10.31 -7.99 -0.17
CA GLY A 161 -9.50 -9.11 -0.64
C GLY A 161 -8.56 -8.76 -1.79
N LEU A 162 -8.40 -7.46 -2.11
CA LEU A 162 -7.62 -7.00 -3.24
C LEU A 162 -6.53 -6.01 -2.81
N PHE A 163 -5.45 -5.98 -3.56
CA PHE A 163 -4.43 -4.93 -3.52
C PHE A 163 -4.65 -3.93 -4.63
N GLU A 164 -4.23 -2.71 -4.41
CA GLU A 164 -3.92 -1.76 -5.45
C GLU A 164 -2.48 -2.00 -5.94
N VAL A 165 -2.34 -2.31 -7.21
CA VAL A 165 -1.06 -2.54 -7.88
C VAL A 165 -0.77 -1.39 -8.82
N THR A 166 0.41 -0.78 -8.68
CA THR A 166 0.89 0.26 -9.60
C THR A 166 2.31 -0.08 -10.04
N MET A 167 2.51 -0.16 -11.34
CA MET A 167 3.80 -0.44 -11.96
C MET A 167 4.11 0.64 -12.98
N ILE A 168 5.32 1.19 -12.93
CA ILE A 168 5.76 2.28 -13.82
C ILE A 168 6.88 1.77 -14.71
N THR A 169 6.66 1.81 -16.01
CA THR A 169 7.65 1.40 -17.01
C THR A 169 8.75 2.44 -17.18
N ARG A 170 9.87 2.01 -17.73
CA ARG A 170 11.02 2.87 -18.00
C ARG A 170 10.69 3.88 -19.10
N PRO A 171 10.73 5.20 -18.83
CA PRO A 171 10.54 6.19 -19.86
C PRO A 171 11.70 6.18 -20.86
N LYS A 172 11.40 6.23 -22.15
CA LYS A 172 12.36 6.20 -23.27
C LYS A 172 12.88 7.58 -23.65
N ASN A 173 12.17 8.61 -23.24
CA ASN A 173 12.46 10.00 -23.56
C ASN A 173 11.90 10.97 -22.49
N PRO A 174 12.32 12.26 -22.48
CA PRO A 174 11.87 13.23 -21.48
C PRO A 174 10.37 13.51 -21.49
N LEU A 175 9.68 13.35 -22.63
CA LEU A 175 8.23 13.57 -22.72
C LEU A 175 7.47 12.47 -21.98
N GLU A 176 7.87 11.22 -22.14
CA GLU A 176 7.32 10.09 -21.38
C GLU A 176 7.54 10.26 -19.86
N LEU A 177 8.72 10.74 -19.43
CA LEU A 177 8.96 11.05 -18.02
C LEU A 177 8.01 12.13 -17.50
N GLN A 178 7.80 13.20 -18.31
CA GLN A 178 6.85 14.27 -17.96
C GLN A 178 5.41 13.73 -17.90
N GLU A 179 5.04 12.82 -18.79
CA GLU A 179 3.74 12.16 -18.80
C GLU A 179 3.52 11.35 -17.51
N ILE A 180 4.48 10.48 -17.14
CA ILE A 180 4.44 9.73 -15.88
C ILE A 180 4.24 10.66 -14.68
N MET A 181 5.04 11.73 -14.60
CA MET A 181 4.93 12.67 -13.49
C MET A 181 3.59 13.38 -13.43
N THR A 182 3.06 13.77 -14.57
CA THR A 182 1.74 14.41 -14.66
C THR A 182 0.67 13.44 -14.19
N ALA A 183 0.67 12.21 -14.70
CA ALA A 183 -0.27 11.17 -14.30
C ALA A 183 -0.23 10.89 -12.79
N MET A 184 0.96 10.78 -12.20
CA MET A 184 1.11 10.59 -10.75
C MET A 184 0.56 11.78 -9.94
N LEU A 185 0.72 13.02 -10.41
CA LEU A 185 0.24 14.22 -9.72
C LEU A 185 -1.27 14.40 -9.83
N THR A 186 -1.85 14.04 -10.99
CA THR A 186 -3.29 14.21 -11.27
C THR A 186 -4.11 12.99 -10.84
N ALA A 187 -3.46 11.89 -10.49
CA ALA A 187 -4.07 10.59 -10.28
C ALA A 187 -4.94 10.14 -11.48
N GLU A 188 -4.47 10.45 -12.69
CA GLU A 188 -5.08 10.03 -13.95
C GLU A 188 -4.31 8.82 -14.50
N ASP A 189 -4.99 7.68 -14.62
CA ASP A 189 -4.41 6.40 -15.08
C ASP A 189 -4.43 6.28 -16.62
N ASN A 190 -4.34 7.39 -17.34
CA ASN A 190 -4.51 7.45 -18.81
C ASN A 190 -3.19 7.38 -19.57
N THR A 191 -2.24 6.56 -19.12
CA THR A 191 -0.97 6.39 -19.85
C THR A 191 -0.58 4.92 -19.93
N ASP A 192 -0.05 4.50 -21.06
CA ASP A 192 0.48 3.14 -21.27
C ASP A 192 1.78 2.90 -20.46
N LEU A 193 2.31 3.96 -19.82
CA LEU A 193 3.53 3.92 -19.02
C LEU A 193 3.28 3.55 -17.56
N ILE A 194 2.03 3.57 -17.10
CA ILE A 194 1.62 3.21 -15.75
C ILE A 194 0.54 2.15 -15.82
N HIS A 195 0.85 0.96 -15.30
CA HIS A 195 -0.12 -0.11 -15.15
C HIS A 195 -0.72 -0.06 -13.74
N SER A 196 -1.99 0.31 -13.63
CA SER A 196 -2.75 0.36 -12.37
C SER A 196 -3.92 -0.61 -12.43
N PHE A 197 -3.97 -1.56 -11.49
CA PHE A 197 -5.05 -2.56 -11.42
C PHE A 197 -5.23 -3.04 -9.98
N LYS A 198 -6.32 -3.77 -9.72
CA LYS A 198 -6.53 -4.46 -8.44
C LYS A 198 -6.34 -5.95 -8.63
N SER A 199 -5.71 -6.63 -7.67
CA SER A 199 -5.60 -8.08 -7.71
C SER A 199 -5.44 -8.69 -6.32
N ALA A 200 -5.97 -9.90 -6.13
CA ALA A 200 -5.77 -10.68 -4.92
C ALA A 200 -4.40 -11.37 -4.89
N ARG A 201 -3.82 -11.63 -6.07
CA ARG A 201 -2.52 -12.30 -6.21
C ARG A 201 -1.73 -11.73 -7.38
N VAL A 202 -0.44 -11.53 -7.14
CA VAL A 202 0.51 -11.07 -8.16
C VAL A 202 1.76 -11.96 -8.09
N THR A 203 2.16 -12.51 -9.23
CA THR A 203 3.43 -13.21 -9.38
C THR A 203 4.38 -12.35 -10.22
N ILE A 204 5.60 -12.16 -9.74
CA ILE A 204 6.61 -11.34 -10.41
C ILE A 204 7.86 -12.19 -10.60
N THR A 205 8.38 -12.21 -11.82
CA THR A 205 9.65 -12.86 -12.17
C THR A 205 10.57 -11.85 -12.85
N SER A 206 11.86 -11.92 -12.54
CA SER A 206 12.90 -11.06 -13.11
C SER A 206 14.17 -11.87 -13.44
N GLU A 207 14.97 -11.37 -14.38
CA GLU A 207 16.25 -12.00 -14.74
C GLU A 207 17.31 -11.80 -13.65
N GLU A 208 17.29 -10.65 -12.99
CA GLU A 208 18.21 -10.31 -11.89
C GLU A 208 17.46 -10.09 -10.56
N PRO A 209 18.15 -10.27 -9.41
CA PRO A 209 17.53 -10.01 -8.12
C PRO A 209 17.12 -8.54 -7.97
N VAL A 210 15.83 -8.30 -7.68
CA VAL A 210 15.24 -6.97 -7.42
C VAL A 210 15.15 -6.76 -5.93
N PRO A 211 15.71 -5.66 -5.37
CA PRO A 211 15.55 -5.32 -3.97
C PRO A 211 14.15 -4.78 -3.72
N TRP A 212 13.52 -5.27 -2.67
CA TRP A 212 12.17 -4.88 -2.23
C TRP A 212 12.19 -4.26 -0.84
N THR A 213 11.23 -3.39 -0.61
CA THR A 213 10.90 -2.89 0.73
C THR A 213 9.50 -3.36 1.10
N LEU A 214 9.31 -3.76 2.35
CA LEU A 214 8.04 -4.13 2.96
C LEU A 214 7.82 -3.18 4.13
N ASP A 215 6.74 -2.40 4.10
CA ASP A 215 6.38 -1.41 5.14
C ASP A 215 7.53 -0.43 5.49
N GLY A 216 8.38 -0.14 4.49
CA GLY A 216 9.54 0.76 4.64
C GLY A 216 10.84 0.07 5.06
N GLU A 217 10.84 -1.23 5.35
CA GLU A 217 12.03 -1.99 5.70
C GLU A 217 12.51 -2.88 4.54
N TYR A 218 13.78 -3.31 4.58
CA TYR A 218 14.34 -4.14 3.52
C TYR A 218 13.72 -5.55 3.53
N GLY A 219 12.96 -5.87 2.50
CA GLY A 219 12.27 -7.15 2.30
C GLY A 219 13.09 -8.23 1.56
N GLY A 220 14.36 -7.96 1.25
CA GLY A 220 15.22 -8.87 0.50
C GLY A 220 15.32 -8.54 -0.99
N SER A 221 16.20 -9.27 -1.68
CA SER A 221 16.36 -9.20 -3.15
C SER A 221 15.95 -10.54 -3.77
N HIS A 222 15.02 -10.50 -4.70
CA HIS A 222 14.39 -11.71 -5.25
C HIS A 222 14.30 -11.67 -6.77
N THR A 223 14.37 -12.83 -7.40
CA THR A 223 14.10 -13.05 -8.83
C THR A 223 12.71 -13.61 -9.07
N GLN A 224 12.10 -14.21 -8.04
CA GLN A 224 10.74 -14.72 -8.09
C GLN A 224 10.01 -14.34 -6.81
N ILE A 225 8.82 -13.77 -6.97
CA ILE A 225 8.00 -13.25 -5.90
C ILE A 225 6.57 -13.68 -6.13
N GLU A 226 5.94 -14.14 -5.07
CA GLU A 226 4.49 -14.35 -4.99
C GLU A 226 3.93 -13.44 -3.90
N ILE A 227 3.00 -12.58 -4.27
CA ILE A 227 2.29 -11.68 -3.36
C ILE A 227 0.82 -12.09 -3.34
N GLU A 228 0.29 -12.32 -2.16
CA GLU A 228 -1.08 -12.76 -1.95
C GLU A 228 -1.77 -11.95 -0.87
N ASN A 229 -3.00 -11.54 -1.14
CA ASN A 229 -3.86 -10.92 -0.13
C ASN A 229 -4.43 -12.01 0.79
N CYS A 230 -4.08 -11.93 2.06
CA CYS A 230 -4.67 -12.74 3.11
C CYS A 230 -5.94 -12.02 3.60
N HIS A 231 -7.04 -12.29 2.92
CA HIS A 231 -8.33 -11.65 3.16
C HIS A 231 -8.80 -11.81 4.60
N GLU A 232 -9.19 -10.69 5.23
CA GLU A 232 -9.70 -10.63 6.60
C GLU A 232 -8.79 -11.30 7.66
N ALA A 233 -7.47 -11.34 7.41
CA ALA A 233 -6.54 -12.11 8.25
C ALA A 233 -6.24 -11.46 9.60
N LEU A 234 -6.48 -10.17 9.76
CA LEU A 234 -6.20 -9.44 10.99
C LEU A 234 -7.46 -8.89 11.64
N ASN A 235 -7.64 -9.16 12.93
CA ASN A 235 -8.70 -8.59 13.74
C ASN A 235 -8.23 -7.31 14.43
N LEU A 236 -8.89 -6.18 14.16
CA LEU A 236 -8.61 -4.88 14.75
C LEU A 236 -9.83 -4.35 15.51
N TYR A 237 -9.59 -3.58 16.58
CA TYR A 237 -10.66 -2.78 17.16
C TYR A 237 -10.72 -1.42 16.46
N LEU A 238 -11.85 -1.15 15.78
CA LEU A 238 -12.13 0.11 15.12
C LEU A 238 -13.51 0.64 15.48
N LYS A 239 -13.68 1.95 15.36
CA LYS A 239 -15.01 2.55 15.44
C LYS A 239 -15.79 2.19 14.19
N SER A 240 -17.03 1.69 14.34
CA SER A 240 -17.92 1.40 13.20
C SER A 240 -18.04 2.63 12.28
N THR A 241 -17.63 2.48 11.03
CA THR A 241 -17.89 3.51 10.02
C THR A 241 -19.33 3.39 9.54
N LYS A 242 -19.99 4.52 9.21
CA LYS A 242 -21.38 4.54 8.71
C LYS A 242 -21.66 3.61 7.52
N ASN A 243 -20.62 3.20 6.79
CA ASN A 243 -20.74 2.29 5.65
C ASN A 243 -20.96 0.82 6.08
N GLU A 244 -20.46 0.40 7.24
CA GLU A 244 -20.70 -0.95 7.76
C GLU A 244 -22.12 -1.10 8.31
N GLU A 245 -22.69 -0.05 8.89
CA GLU A 245 -24.10 -0.05 9.33
C GLU A 245 -25.05 -0.28 8.14
N THR A 246 -24.68 0.23 6.94
CA THR A 246 -25.49 0.03 5.72
C THR A 246 -25.33 -1.38 5.13
N ARG A 247 -24.16 -1.99 5.26
CA ARG A 247 -23.91 -3.39 4.82
C ARG A 247 -24.57 -4.40 5.76
N SER A 248 -24.55 -4.15 7.07
CA SER A 248 -25.15 -5.05 8.07
C SER A 248 -26.70 -5.05 8.04
N ILE A 249 -27.33 -4.02 7.44
CA ILE A 249 -28.80 -3.90 7.32
C ILE A 249 -29.32 -4.48 5.99
N GLY A 250 -28.44 -4.98 5.10
CA GLY A 250 -28.87 -5.64 3.85
C GLY A 250 -29.55 -4.71 2.84
N ILE A 251 -29.40 -3.39 2.95
CA ILE A 251 -30.00 -2.42 2.03
C ILE A 251 -28.98 -2.06 0.96
N SER A 252 -29.09 -2.73 -0.19
CA SER A 252 -28.43 -2.32 -1.43
C SER A 252 -28.89 -0.89 -1.77
N PRO A 253 -27.99 0.05 -2.13
CA PRO A 253 -28.41 1.38 -2.55
C PRO A 253 -29.23 1.26 -3.84
N LEU A 254 -30.55 1.54 -3.73
CA LEU A 254 -31.43 1.68 -4.87
C LEU A 254 -30.89 2.80 -5.78
N ILE A 255 -30.45 2.40 -6.95
CA ILE A 255 -30.11 3.29 -8.06
C ILE A 255 -31.37 4.06 -8.42
N ASN A 256 -31.47 5.30 -7.98
CA ASN A 256 -32.48 6.24 -8.44
C ASN A 256 -32.15 6.65 -9.88
N LYS A 257 -32.64 5.86 -10.86
CA LYS A 257 -32.90 6.38 -12.20
C LYS A 257 -34.02 7.43 -12.08
N LYS A 258 -33.68 8.69 -12.14
CA LYS A 258 -34.62 9.73 -12.57
C LYS A 258 -34.45 9.94 -14.06
N GLU A 259 -35.39 9.41 -14.81
CA GLU A 259 -35.76 9.92 -16.11
C GLU A 259 -36.25 11.37 -15.95
N LYS A 260 -35.62 12.27 -16.66
CA LYS A 260 -36.25 13.29 -17.51
C LYS A 260 -35.20 14.05 -18.28
#